data_e51fb6d74e56f72515125bdeadd3dcb8
#
_entry.id   e51fb6d74e56f72515125bdeadd3dcb8
#
_cell.length_a   1.000
_cell.length_b   1.000
_cell.length_c   1.000
_cell.angle_alpha   90.00
_cell.angle_beta   90.00
_cell.angle_gamma   90.00
#
_symmetry.space_group_name_H-M   'P 1'
#
loop_
_entity.id
_entity.type
_entity.pdbx_description
1 polymer ?
#
loop_
_entity_poly.entity_id
_entity_poly.type
_entity_poly.pdbx_seq_one_letter_code
_entity_poly.pdbx_strand_id
1 'polypeptide(L)'
;MKYTFIAFISLSSLFSQIDYGFGFSKGGLAGFQFLKIETGAVSQAFSGAYSASSKDSKSFSNNISRISKISDICFSVSSQDWIAGSKINTASFAFRKKDLVFGINASSFTVEEFEETTVSFPTGTGRMVKAGNYLFGLGLARNFTDKLSLGMQLKYVEENIDNYSYSNVLFDFGSNYETGFRDLNIAFVFQHIGPDVTPIDTKFRSPLMFRI
;
A
#
# COMPACT_ATOMS: atom_id res chain seq x y z
N MET A 1 -25.67 -15.64 24.43
CA MET A 1 -25.00 -14.55 23.67
C MET A 1 -23.57 -14.88 23.21
N LYS A 2 -22.73 -15.59 23.96
CA LYS A 2 -21.34 -15.91 23.50
C LYS A 2 -21.29 -16.81 22.25
N TYR A 3 -22.18 -17.75 22.07
CA TYR A 3 -22.19 -18.70 20.96
C TYR A 3 -22.79 -18.14 19.67
N THR A 4 -23.66 -17.15 19.77
CA THR A 4 -24.26 -16.47 18.61
C THR A 4 -23.23 -15.64 17.84
N PHE A 5 -22.23 -15.06 18.54
CA PHE A 5 -21.18 -14.26 17.92
C PHE A 5 -20.16 -15.13 17.16
N ILE A 6 -19.84 -16.32 17.68
CA ILE A 6 -18.94 -17.28 17.03
C ILE A 6 -19.60 -17.86 15.77
N ALA A 7 -20.91 -18.13 15.79
CA ALA A 7 -21.66 -18.61 14.62
C ALA A 7 -21.73 -17.56 13.51
N PHE A 8 -21.76 -16.26 13.85
CA PHE A 8 -21.79 -15.18 12.86
C PHE A 8 -20.44 -15.02 12.15
N ILE A 9 -19.32 -15.19 12.88
CA ILE A 9 -17.96 -15.13 12.31
C ILE A 9 -17.71 -16.35 11.40
N SER A 10 -18.18 -17.54 11.78
CA SER A 10 -18.03 -18.73 10.94
C SER A 10 -18.91 -18.71 9.69
N LEU A 11 -20.05 -18.01 9.72
CA LEU A 11 -20.92 -17.87 8.56
C LEU A 11 -20.35 -16.87 7.54
N SER A 12 -19.68 -15.82 7.99
CA SER A 12 -19.06 -14.83 7.09
C SER A 12 -17.90 -15.41 6.29
N SER A 13 -17.16 -16.36 6.84
CA SER A 13 -16.06 -17.04 6.13
C SER A 13 -16.55 -17.98 5.02
N LEU A 14 -17.77 -18.50 5.12
CA LEU A 14 -18.40 -19.32 4.07
C LEU A 14 -18.84 -18.49 2.85
N PHE A 15 -19.24 -17.25 3.05
CA PHE A 15 -19.64 -16.35 1.95
C PHE A 15 -18.45 -15.75 1.20
N SER A 16 -17.25 -15.73 1.79
CA SER A 16 -16.05 -15.21 1.10
C SER A 16 -15.53 -16.13 -0.01
N GLN A 17 -16.03 -17.37 -0.09
CA GLN A 17 -15.63 -18.37 -1.08
C GLN A 17 -16.67 -18.58 -2.19
N ILE A 18 -17.80 -17.88 -2.17
CA ILE A 18 -18.76 -17.95 -3.25
C ILE A 18 -18.31 -17.01 -4.37
N ASP A 19 -17.55 -17.58 -5.30
CA ASP A 19 -17.29 -16.95 -6.59
C ASP A 19 -18.59 -16.99 -7.39
N TYR A 20 -19.23 -15.84 -7.53
CA TYR A 20 -20.49 -15.69 -8.27
C TYR A 20 -20.34 -15.88 -9.79
N GLY A 21 -19.27 -16.50 -10.25
CA GLY A 21 -19.16 -17.11 -11.59
C GLY A 21 -19.44 -16.23 -12.82
N PHE A 22 -19.54 -14.92 -12.64
CA PHE A 22 -19.74 -13.99 -13.75
C PHE A 22 -18.41 -13.40 -14.21
N GLY A 23 -17.67 -14.20 -14.94
CA GLY A 23 -16.45 -13.82 -15.63
C GLY A 23 -15.20 -14.28 -14.86
N PHE A 24 -14.44 -15.17 -15.45
CA PHE A 24 -13.08 -15.49 -15.00
C PHE A 24 -12.22 -14.24 -15.03
N SER A 25 -12.08 -13.55 -13.91
CA SER A 25 -11.03 -12.57 -13.77
C SER A 25 -9.71 -13.34 -13.69
N LYS A 26 -8.92 -13.30 -14.76
CA LYS A 26 -7.59 -13.91 -14.77
C LYS A 26 -6.77 -13.24 -13.66
N GLY A 27 -6.13 -14.04 -12.81
CA GLY A 27 -5.16 -13.52 -11.85
C GLY A 27 -4.07 -12.72 -12.59
N GLY A 28 -3.48 -11.72 -11.94
CA GLY A 28 -2.40 -10.92 -12.52
C GLY A 28 -2.84 -9.70 -13.35
N LEU A 29 -4.13 -9.36 -13.40
CA LEU A 29 -4.64 -8.19 -14.12
C LEU A 29 -4.61 -6.89 -13.31
N ALA A 30 -3.87 -6.81 -12.21
CA ALA A 30 -3.67 -5.56 -11.50
C ALA A 30 -2.24 -5.06 -11.70
N GLY A 31 -2.10 -3.80 -12.08
CA GLY A 31 -0.82 -3.09 -12.17
C GLY A 31 -0.30 -2.68 -10.79
N PHE A 32 0.90 -2.12 -10.74
CA PHE A 32 1.50 -1.52 -9.55
C PHE A 32 1.52 -2.45 -8.32
N GLN A 33 1.78 -3.74 -8.51
CA GLN A 33 1.73 -4.73 -7.43
C GLN A 33 2.74 -4.45 -6.30
N PHE A 34 3.80 -3.72 -6.56
CA PHE A 34 4.79 -3.30 -5.56
C PHE A 34 4.15 -2.49 -4.41
N LEU A 35 3.01 -1.84 -4.65
CA LEU A 35 2.26 -1.09 -3.63
C LEU A 35 1.69 -1.97 -2.51
N LYS A 36 1.58 -3.27 -2.74
CA LYS A 36 1.11 -4.25 -1.75
C LYS A 36 2.21 -4.81 -0.87
N ILE A 37 3.47 -4.50 -1.20
CA ILE A 37 4.59 -4.95 -0.39
C ILE A 37 4.66 -4.06 0.85
N GLU A 38 4.64 -4.68 2.02
CA GLU A 38 4.77 -3.95 3.28
C GLU A 38 6.17 -3.34 3.40
N THR A 39 6.22 -2.08 3.76
CA THR A 39 7.46 -1.32 3.90
C THR A 39 7.72 -0.96 5.36
N GLY A 40 8.99 -1.07 5.77
CA GLY A 40 9.43 -0.78 7.13
C GLY A 40 9.33 -1.99 8.07
N ALA A 41 10.33 -2.13 8.92
CA ALA A 41 10.53 -3.31 9.77
C ALA A 41 9.36 -3.61 10.72
N VAL A 42 8.73 -2.57 11.27
CA VAL A 42 7.61 -2.76 12.21
C VAL A 42 6.39 -3.30 11.49
N SER A 43 6.00 -2.72 10.35
CA SER A 43 4.85 -3.20 9.56
C SER A 43 5.05 -4.64 9.09
N GLN A 44 6.26 -4.97 8.66
CA GLN A 44 6.62 -6.33 8.26
C GLN A 44 6.55 -7.33 9.43
N ALA A 45 7.04 -6.95 10.61
CA ALA A 45 6.96 -7.79 11.82
C ALA A 45 5.52 -8.11 12.20
N PHE A 46 4.58 -7.21 11.93
CA PHE A 46 3.14 -7.42 12.11
C PHE A 46 2.46 -8.00 10.87
N SER A 47 3.21 -8.39 9.83
CA SER A 47 2.65 -8.90 8.56
C SER A 47 1.57 -7.99 7.96
N GLY A 48 1.75 -6.67 8.07
CA GLY A 48 0.79 -5.67 7.61
C GLY A 48 -0.39 -5.37 8.56
N ALA A 49 -0.53 -6.10 9.67
CA ALA A 49 -1.57 -5.85 10.68
C ALA A 49 -1.21 -4.63 11.56
N TYR A 50 -0.87 -3.51 10.94
CA TYR A 50 -0.35 -2.31 11.62
C TYR A 50 -1.23 -1.06 11.42
N SER A 51 -2.34 -1.18 10.71
CA SER A 51 -3.18 -0.05 10.30
C SER A 51 -3.79 0.74 11.47
N ALA A 52 -4.09 0.09 12.59
CA ALA A 52 -4.63 0.74 13.78
C ALA A 52 -3.57 1.19 14.79
N SER A 53 -2.35 0.67 14.72
CA SER A 53 -1.30 0.84 15.76
C SER A 53 -0.21 1.83 15.38
N SER A 54 -0.03 2.15 14.10
CA SER A 54 1.01 3.07 13.63
C SER A 54 0.86 4.47 14.24
N LYS A 55 1.97 5.15 14.55
CA LYS A 55 1.98 6.48 15.19
C LYS A 55 3.10 7.40 14.65
N ASP A 56 3.63 7.09 13.48
CA ASP A 56 4.77 7.79 12.91
C ASP A 56 4.58 8.09 11.41
N SER A 57 5.58 8.67 10.77
CA SER A 57 5.52 8.96 9.34
C SER A 57 5.51 7.71 8.45
N LYS A 58 5.81 6.50 8.98
CA LYS A 58 5.66 5.23 8.24
C LYS A 58 4.21 4.84 8.03
N SER A 59 3.28 5.49 8.74
CA SER A 59 1.83 5.30 8.58
C SER A 59 1.31 5.62 7.19
N PHE A 60 2.07 6.33 6.35
CA PHE A 60 1.72 6.55 4.94
C PHE A 60 1.43 5.25 4.18
N SER A 61 2.17 4.19 4.47
CA SER A 61 1.99 2.91 3.78
C SER A 61 0.80 2.09 4.30
N ASN A 62 0.39 2.32 5.54
CA ASN A 62 -0.61 1.48 6.20
C ASN A 62 -1.94 2.18 6.43
N ASN A 63 -1.91 3.35 7.06
CA ASN A 63 -3.11 4.14 7.36
C ASN A 63 -2.73 5.61 7.50
N ILE A 64 -3.03 6.40 6.49
CA ILE A 64 -2.71 7.81 6.46
C ILE A 64 -3.30 8.61 7.63
N SER A 65 -4.44 8.21 8.20
CA SER A 65 -5.04 8.90 9.34
C SER A 65 -4.12 8.92 10.56
N ARG A 66 -3.23 7.93 10.68
CA ARG A 66 -2.35 7.76 11.85
C ARG A 66 -1.20 8.76 11.91
N ILE A 67 -0.85 9.43 10.81
CA ILE A 67 0.11 10.54 10.88
C ILE A 67 -0.43 11.69 11.74
N SER A 68 -1.75 11.77 11.94
CA SER A 68 -2.36 12.74 12.85
C SER A 68 -1.90 12.61 14.30
N LYS A 69 -1.24 11.54 14.67
CA LYS A 69 -0.75 11.28 16.03
C LYS A 69 0.70 11.73 16.27
N ILE A 70 1.41 12.20 15.25
CA ILE A 70 2.76 12.78 15.45
C ILE A 70 2.66 14.08 16.26
N SER A 71 3.69 14.38 17.06
CA SER A 71 3.72 15.59 17.88
C SER A 71 3.94 16.84 17.03
N ASP A 72 5.11 16.96 16.42
CA ASP A 72 5.50 18.14 15.62
C ASP A 72 6.02 17.76 14.25
N ILE A 73 7.19 17.15 14.20
CA ILE A 73 7.87 16.71 12.98
C ILE A 73 8.26 15.25 13.14
N CYS A 74 8.06 14.48 12.09
CA CYS A 74 8.51 13.11 12.02
C CYS A 74 9.11 12.82 10.65
N PHE A 75 10.26 12.15 10.67
CA PHE A 75 10.98 11.71 9.48
C PHE A 75 11.34 10.23 9.61
N SER A 76 11.20 9.47 8.56
CA SER A 76 11.70 8.11 8.52
C SER A 76 12.23 7.72 7.15
N VAL A 77 13.26 6.88 7.18
CA VAL A 77 13.85 6.24 6.01
C VAL A 77 13.90 4.74 6.28
N SER A 78 13.65 3.95 5.28
CA SER A 78 13.78 2.50 5.34
C SER A 78 14.37 2.00 4.03
N SER A 79 15.28 1.05 4.13
CA SER A 79 15.82 0.29 3.01
C SER A 79 15.69 -1.18 3.35
N GLN A 80 15.15 -1.98 2.44
CA GLN A 80 14.98 -3.41 2.64
C GLN A 80 15.34 -4.16 1.38
N ASP A 81 16.05 -5.24 1.56
CA ASP A 81 16.27 -6.22 0.51
C ASP A 81 15.03 -7.10 0.38
N TRP A 82 14.64 -7.39 -0.85
CA TRP A 82 13.48 -8.18 -1.17
C TRP A 82 13.86 -9.39 -2.02
N ILE A 83 12.87 -10.16 -2.44
CA ILE A 83 13.11 -11.38 -3.25
C ILE A 83 13.84 -11.07 -4.55
N ALA A 84 14.60 -12.04 -5.05
CA ALA A 84 15.30 -11.99 -6.34
C ALA A 84 16.23 -10.77 -6.50
N GLY A 85 16.97 -10.37 -5.46
CA GLY A 85 17.90 -9.24 -5.50
C GLY A 85 17.24 -7.86 -5.60
N SER A 86 15.91 -7.79 -5.55
CA SER A 86 15.22 -6.50 -5.57
C SER A 86 15.36 -5.75 -4.24
N LYS A 87 15.20 -4.42 -4.31
CA LYS A 87 15.30 -3.52 -3.16
C LYS A 87 14.13 -2.56 -3.10
N ILE A 88 13.68 -2.27 -1.87
CA ILE A 88 12.68 -1.24 -1.62
C ILE A 88 13.29 -0.18 -0.71
N ASN A 89 13.28 1.06 -1.18
CA ASN A 89 13.68 2.21 -0.39
C ASN A 89 12.48 3.11 -0.18
N THR A 90 12.27 3.55 1.05
CA THR A 90 11.18 4.46 1.38
C THR A 90 11.69 5.62 2.22
N ALA A 91 11.16 6.80 1.96
CA ALA A 91 11.39 7.98 2.78
C ALA A 91 10.04 8.66 3.04
N SER A 92 9.81 9.09 4.25
CA SER A 92 8.61 9.84 4.60
C SER A 92 8.93 10.97 5.57
N PHE A 93 8.22 12.07 5.40
CA PHE A 93 8.32 13.25 6.24
C PHE A 93 6.91 13.75 6.54
N ALA A 94 6.64 14.08 7.79
CA ALA A 94 5.38 14.67 8.20
C ALA A 94 5.61 15.78 9.21
N PHE A 95 4.80 16.83 9.15
CA PHE A 95 4.84 17.94 10.09
C PHE A 95 3.42 18.38 10.47
N ARG A 96 3.29 18.80 11.72
CA ARG A 96 2.03 19.32 12.26
C ARG A 96 1.97 20.83 12.11
N LYS A 97 0.83 21.31 11.64
CA LYS A 97 0.48 22.74 11.66
C LYS A 97 -0.90 22.89 12.28
N LYS A 98 -0.96 23.27 13.56
CA LYS A 98 -2.21 23.29 14.35
C LYS A 98 -2.85 21.90 14.40
N ASP A 99 -4.12 21.80 13.99
CA ASP A 99 -4.88 20.55 13.98
C ASP A 99 -4.61 19.65 12.78
N LEU A 100 -3.90 20.17 11.78
CA LEU A 100 -3.59 19.46 10.54
C LEU A 100 -2.17 18.92 10.57
N VAL A 101 -2.01 17.74 10.04
CA VAL A 101 -0.70 17.15 9.76
C VAL A 101 -0.57 16.94 8.27
N PHE A 102 0.47 17.53 7.72
CA PHE A 102 0.86 17.39 6.32
C PHE A 102 2.03 16.42 6.24
N GLY A 103 2.10 15.72 5.14
CA GLY A 103 3.24 14.85 4.94
C GLY A 103 3.45 14.50 3.48
N ILE A 104 4.68 14.06 3.23
CA ILE A 104 5.13 13.57 1.94
C ILE A 104 5.78 12.20 2.14
N ASN A 105 5.66 11.34 1.17
CA ASN A 105 6.40 10.10 1.13
C ASN A 105 6.88 9.81 -0.29
N ALA A 106 8.00 9.12 -0.38
CA ALA A 106 8.54 8.60 -1.62
C ALA A 106 8.96 7.15 -1.41
N SER A 107 8.80 6.34 -2.42
CA SER A 107 9.25 4.95 -2.42
C SER A 107 9.80 4.58 -3.79
N SER A 108 10.85 3.76 -3.80
CA SER A 108 11.38 3.13 -5.00
C SER A 108 11.45 1.63 -4.79
N PHE A 109 11.00 0.88 -5.77
CA PHE A 109 11.22 -0.56 -5.89
C PHE A 109 12.11 -0.78 -7.10
N THR A 110 13.27 -1.38 -6.92
CA THR A 110 14.24 -1.64 -7.98
C THR A 110 14.54 -3.13 -8.03
N VAL A 111 14.58 -3.68 -9.23
CA VAL A 111 15.01 -5.04 -9.49
C VAL A 111 16.44 -4.99 -10.01
N GLU A 112 17.28 -5.92 -9.60
CA GLU A 112 18.62 -6.07 -10.15
C GLU A 112 18.54 -6.35 -11.66
N GLU A 113 19.41 -5.70 -12.44
CA GLU A 113 19.43 -5.90 -13.89
C GLU A 113 19.72 -7.36 -14.20
N PHE A 114 19.00 -7.93 -15.14
CA PHE A 114 19.20 -9.30 -15.58
C PHE A 114 19.29 -9.39 -17.09
N GLU A 115 20.02 -10.39 -17.56
CA GLU A 115 20.22 -10.60 -18.97
C GLU A 115 18.98 -11.25 -19.61
N GLU A 116 18.56 -10.70 -20.74
CA GLU A 116 17.46 -11.26 -21.54
C GLU A 116 17.84 -12.65 -22.05
N THR A 117 16.93 -13.60 -21.90
CA THR A 117 17.06 -14.94 -22.45
C THR A 117 15.94 -15.25 -23.42
N THR A 118 16.24 -15.97 -24.50
CA THR A 118 15.25 -16.43 -25.48
C THR A 118 15.39 -17.93 -25.69
N VAL A 119 14.40 -18.54 -26.34
CA VAL A 119 14.46 -19.96 -26.70
C VAL A 119 15.73 -20.28 -27.55
N SER A 120 16.14 -19.36 -28.39
CA SER A 120 17.34 -19.49 -29.25
C SER A 120 18.65 -19.17 -28.51
N PHE A 121 18.59 -18.37 -27.45
CA PHE A 121 19.75 -17.95 -26.65
C PHE A 121 19.44 -18.14 -25.15
N PRO A 122 19.41 -19.39 -24.66
CA PRO A 122 19.03 -19.68 -23.26
C PRO A 122 20.09 -19.24 -22.23
N THR A 123 21.31 -18.99 -22.67
CA THR A 123 22.44 -18.51 -21.84
C THR A 123 22.51 -16.98 -21.76
N GLY A 124 21.73 -16.28 -22.56
CA GLY A 124 21.69 -14.83 -22.63
C GLY A 124 21.80 -14.28 -24.04
N THR A 125 21.20 -13.14 -24.31
CA THR A 125 21.28 -12.42 -25.59
C THR A 125 22.34 -11.32 -25.59
N GLY A 126 22.96 -11.04 -24.42
CA GLY A 126 23.85 -9.89 -24.21
C GLY A 126 23.07 -8.59 -23.88
N ARG A 127 21.75 -8.60 -23.93
CA ARG A 127 20.91 -7.43 -23.61
C ARG A 127 20.50 -7.45 -22.14
N MET A 128 20.76 -6.34 -21.43
CA MET A 128 20.36 -6.18 -20.03
C MET A 128 18.97 -5.55 -19.95
N VAL A 129 18.11 -6.13 -19.11
CA VAL A 129 16.74 -5.68 -18.83
C VAL A 129 16.70 -5.03 -17.46
N LYS A 130 16.03 -3.88 -17.38
CA LYS A 130 15.83 -3.10 -16.15
C LYS A 130 14.35 -3.08 -15.81
N ALA A 131 14.05 -3.18 -14.50
CA ALA A 131 12.70 -2.97 -13.99
C ALA A 131 12.75 -2.17 -12.68
N GLY A 132 11.80 -1.27 -12.52
CA GLY A 132 11.71 -0.47 -11.30
C GLY A 132 10.45 0.35 -11.24
N ASN A 133 10.03 0.66 -10.03
CA ASN A 133 8.78 1.36 -9.77
C ASN A 133 9.05 2.50 -8.79
N TYR A 134 8.31 3.58 -8.95
CA TYR A 134 8.41 4.76 -8.11
C TYR A 134 7.04 5.17 -7.59
N LEU A 135 7.04 5.70 -6.39
CA LEU A 135 5.88 6.32 -5.77
C LEU A 135 6.29 7.66 -5.17
N PHE A 136 5.46 8.67 -5.39
CA PHE A 136 5.49 9.92 -4.66
C PHE A 136 4.10 10.23 -4.13
N GLY A 137 3.97 10.51 -2.83
CA GLY A 137 2.68 10.73 -2.17
C GLY A 137 2.65 12.03 -1.36
N LEU A 138 1.49 12.66 -1.38
CA LEU A 138 1.14 13.82 -0.55
C LEU A 138 -0.02 13.43 0.36
N GLY A 139 0.13 13.62 1.64
CA GLY A 139 -0.86 13.22 2.64
C GLY A 139 -1.28 14.37 3.56
N LEU A 140 -2.52 14.27 4.00
CA LEU A 140 -3.12 15.15 4.98
C LEU A 140 -3.90 14.34 5.98
N ALA A 141 -3.74 14.63 7.28
CA ALA A 141 -4.54 14.01 8.32
C ALA A 141 -4.90 15.02 9.43
N ARG A 142 -6.01 14.70 10.10
CA ARG A 142 -6.52 15.52 11.21
C ARG A 142 -7.19 14.64 12.27
N ASN A 143 -7.05 15.04 13.53
CA ASN A 143 -7.91 14.56 14.60
C ASN A 143 -9.21 15.40 14.58
N PHE A 144 -10.31 14.80 14.19
CA PHE A 144 -11.62 15.46 14.19
C PHE A 144 -12.22 15.55 15.59
N THR A 145 -11.99 14.52 16.40
CA THR A 145 -12.32 14.47 17.81
C THR A 145 -11.17 13.83 18.57
N ASP A 146 -11.25 13.79 19.90
CA ASP A 146 -10.27 13.09 20.72
C ASP A 146 -10.14 11.60 20.38
N LYS A 147 -11.18 11.03 19.75
CA LYS A 147 -11.27 9.61 19.41
C LYS A 147 -11.17 9.31 17.92
N LEU A 148 -11.54 10.25 17.05
CA LEU A 148 -11.61 10.02 15.59
C LEU A 148 -10.54 10.79 14.85
N SER A 149 -9.70 10.07 14.14
CA SER A 149 -8.72 10.60 13.20
C SER A 149 -9.10 10.20 11.78
N LEU A 150 -8.99 11.14 10.85
CA LEU A 150 -9.18 10.92 9.42
C LEU A 150 -7.96 11.40 8.65
N GLY A 151 -7.71 10.77 7.52
CA GLY A 151 -6.61 11.14 6.64
C GLY A 151 -6.90 10.78 5.19
N MET A 152 -6.25 11.49 4.30
CA MET A 152 -6.28 11.25 2.87
C MET A 152 -4.89 11.42 2.27
N GLN A 153 -4.63 10.69 1.20
CA GLN A 153 -3.36 10.75 0.48
C GLN A 153 -3.61 10.69 -1.02
N LEU A 154 -2.88 11.51 -1.75
CA LEU A 154 -2.77 11.43 -3.21
C LEU A 154 -1.40 10.86 -3.54
N LYS A 155 -1.33 9.88 -4.44
CA LYS A 155 -0.11 9.21 -4.87
C LYS A 155 0.05 9.31 -6.38
N TYR A 156 1.22 9.69 -6.83
CA TYR A 156 1.67 9.44 -8.18
C TYR A 156 2.53 8.17 -8.16
N VAL A 157 2.23 7.25 -9.04
CA VAL A 157 2.96 5.98 -9.16
C VAL A 157 3.39 5.78 -10.60
N GLU A 158 4.58 5.23 -10.76
CA GLU A 158 5.17 4.91 -12.07
C GLU A 158 5.79 3.52 -12.02
N GLU A 159 5.52 2.73 -13.04
CA GLU A 159 6.07 1.40 -13.21
C GLU A 159 6.81 1.34 -14.54
N ASN A 160 8.08 0.99 -14.47
CA ASN A 160 8.98 0.87 -15.62
C ASN A 160 9.40 -0.59 -15.75
N ILE A 161 9.13 -1.18 -16.90
CA ILE A 161 9.53 -2.54 -17.24
C ILE A 161 10.18 -2.49 -18.62
N ASP A 162 11.50 -2.59 -18.62
CA ASP A 162 12.31 -2.50 -19.84
C ASP A 162 12.05 -1.20 -20.60
N ASN A 163 11.49 -1.26 -21.81
CA ASN A 163 11.17 -0.11 -22.65
C ASN A 163 9.75 0.46 -22.41
N TYR A 164 8.99 -0.14 -21.50
CA TYR A 164 7.62 0.27 -21.21
C TYR A 164 7.56 1.03 -19.90
N SER A 165 6.93 2.19 -19.94
CA SER A 165 6.65 3.00 -18.75
C SER A 165 5.19 3.39 -18.72
N TYR A 166 4.55 3.24 -17.56
CA TYR A 166 3.20 3.71 -17.36
C TYR A 166 3.03 4.23 -15.94
N SER A 167 2.15 5.21 -15.81
CA SER A 167 1.92 5.91 -14.54
C SER A 167 0.45 6.01 -14.20
N ASN A 168 0.17 6.25 -12.94
CA ASN A 168 -1.19 6.45 -12.45
C ASN A 168 -1.22 7.41 -11.27
N VAL A 169 -2.39 7.99 -11.04
CA VAL A 169 -2.68 8.78 -9.84
C VAL A 169 -3.68 8.02 -9.01
N LEU A 170 -3.30 7.73 -7.77
CA LEU A 170 -4.06 6.92 -6.83
C LEU A 170 -4.43 7.74 -5.60
N PHE A 171 -5.56 7.42 -5.03
CA PHE A 171 -6.06 8.05 -3.82
C PHE A 171 -6.21 7.02 -2.70
N ASP A 172 -5.82 7.42 -1.47
CA ASP A 172 -6.06 6.65 -0.26
C ASP A 172 -6.92 7.46 0.71
N PHE A 173 -7.75 6.75 1.44
CA PHE A 173 -8.49 7.27 2.58
C PHE A 173 -8.29 6.36 3.78
N GLY A 174 -8.05 6.96 4.94
CA GLY A 174 -7.89 6.23 6.19
C GLY A 174 -8.68 6.87 7.33
N SER A 175 -9.20 6.02 8.19
CA SER A 175 -9.81 6.43 9.45
C SER A 175 -9.28 5.59 10.61
N ASN A 176 -9.30 6.16 11.80
CA ASN A 176 -8.99 5.45 13.03
C ASN A 176 -9.89 5.96 14.14
N TYR A 177 -10.53 5.04 14.85
CA TYR A 177 -11.40 5.33 15.98
C TYR A 177 -10.88 4.66 17.26
N GLU A 178 -10.56 5.47 18.25
CA GLU A 178 -10.16 5.04 19.60
C GLU A 178 -11.41 4.84 20.45
N THR A 179 -11.79 3.60 20.68
CA THR A 179 -13.07 3.30 21.35
C THR A 179 -13.11 3.75 22.80
N GLY A 180 -11.94 3.86 23.45
CA GLY A 180 -11.80 4.11 24.89
C GLY A 180 -12.07 2.87 25.75
N PHE A 181 -12.30 1.70 25.13
CA PHE A 181 -12.47 0.44 25.84
C PHE A 181 -11.19 -0.40 25.71
N ARG A 182 -10.44 -0.54 26.80
CA ARG A 182 -9.22 -1.38 26.88
C ARG A 182 -8.22 -1.13 25.72
N ASP A 183 -8.01 0.12 25.38
CA ASP A 183 -7.12 0.56 24.29
C ASP A 183 -7.47 -0.02 22.90
N LEU A 184 -8.73 -0.47 22.71
CA LEU A 184 -9.20 -0.97 21.42
C LEU A 184 -9.29 0.17 20.42
N ASN A 185 -8.56 0.03 19.33
CA ASN A 185 -8.61 0.91 18.16
C ASN A 185 -9.21 0.16 16.97
N ILE A 186 -10.07 0.84 16.22
CA ILE A 186 -10.67 0.32 14.99
C ILE A 186 -10.24 1.23 13.85
N ALA A 187 -9.66 0.66 12.81
CA ALA A 187 -9.26 1.39 11.63
C ALA A 187 -10.01 0.89 10.39
N PHE A 188 -10.33 1.82 9.48
CA PHE A 188 -10.83 1.50 8.15
C PHE A 188 -9.96 2.24 7.14
N VAL A 189 -9.41 1.49 6.19
CA VAL A 189 -8.49 2.04 5.21
C VAL A 189 -8.87 1.55 3.82
N PHE A 190 -9.01 2.49 2.89
CA PHE A 190 -9.11 2.23 1.47
C PHE A 190 -7.85 2.76 0.81
N GLN A 191 -7.14 1.91 0.08
CA GLN A 191 -5.89 2.26 -0.56
C GLN A 191 -5.92 1.96 -2.05
N HIS A 192 -5.12 2.76 -2.78
CA HIS A 192 -4.87 2.58 -4.21
C HIS A 192 -6.13 2.71 -5.08
N ILE A 193 -7.05 3.58 -4.69
CA ILE A 193 -8.22 3.93 -5.50
C ILE A 193 -7.74 4.78 -6.68
N GLY A 194 -7.97 4.32 -7.89
CA GLY A 194 -7.58 5.07 -9.10
C GLY A 194 -8.15 4.46 -10.37
N PRO A 195 -7.98 5.14 -11.51
CA PRO A 195 -8.42 4.63 -12.79
C PRO A 195 -7.64 3.36 -13.18
N ASP A 196 -8.20 2.60 -14.08
CA ASP A 196 -7.49 1.50 -14.72
C ASP A 196 -6.48 2.05 -15.73
N VAL A 197 -5.39 1.35 -15.94
CA VAL A 197 -4.35 1.68 -16.92
C VAL A 197 -4.29 0.65 -18.04
N THR A 198 -3.92 1.10 -19.24
CA THR A 198 -3.80 0.23 -20.42
C THR A 198 -2.40 0.40 -21.00
N PRO A 199 -1.37 -0.30 -20.46
CA PRO A 199 0.02 -0.10 -20.88
C PRO A 199 0.31 -0.45 -22.34
N ILE A 200 -0.33 -1.47 -22.88
CA ILE A 200 -0.21 -1.88 -24.30
C ILE A 200 -1.63 -2.04 -24.84
N ASP A 201 -2.19 -3.23 -24.82
CA ASP A 201 -3.57 -3.51 -25.27
C ASP A 201 -4.41 -4.17 -24.17
N THR A 202 -3.83 -4.42 -23.02
CA THR A 202 -4.50 -5.09 -21.92
C THR A 202 -4.78 -4.09 -20.78
N LYS A 203 -6.02 -4.08 -20.33
CA LYS A 203 -6.48 -3.24 -19.24
C LYS A 203 -6.07 -3.84 -17.89
N PHE A 204 -5.31 -3.07 -17.10
CA PHE A 204 -4.91 -3.42 -15.74
C PHE A 204 -5.66 -2.54 -14.74
N ARG A 205 -6.22 -3.19 -13.73
CA ARG A 205 -6.92 -2.49 -12.64
C ARG A 205 -5.94 -1.90 -11.64
N SER A 206 -6.34 -0.83 -10.97
CA SER A 206 -5.64 -0.37 -9.77
C SER A 206 -5.63 -1.46 -8.70
N PRO A 207 -4.55 -1.59 -7.92
CA PRO A 207 -4.41 -2.64 -6.90
C PRO A 207 -5.20 -2.29 -5.64
N LEU A 208 -6.50 -1.99 -5.77
CA LEU A 208 -7.38 -1.59 -4.68
C LEU A 208 -7.23 -2.51 -3.47
N MET A 209 -7.07 -1.91 -2.30
CA MET A 209 -6.94 -2.63 -1.03
C MET A 209 -7.87 -2.01 0.01
N PHE A 210 -8.53 -2.88 0.76
CA PHE A 210 -9.32 -2.52 1.93
C PHE A 210 -8.74 -3.22 3.16
N ARG A 211 -8.54 -2.46 4.25
CA ARG A 211 -8.05 -2.99 5.54
C ARG A 211 -8.97 -2.55 6.67
N ILE A 212 -9.19 -3.45 7.61
CA ILE A 212 -9.89 -3.19 8.87
C ILE A 212 -8.97 -3.51 10.03
#